data_ab7fdd3a3d719e6f93b6cd3334186639
#
_entry.id   ab7fdd3a3d719e6f93b6cd3334186639
#
_cell.length_a   1.000
_cell.length_b   1.000
_cell.length_c   1.000
_cell.angle_alpha   90.00
_cell.angle_beta   90.00
_cell.angle_gamma   90.00
#
_symmetry.space_group_name_H-M   'P 1'
#
loop_
_entity.id
_entity.type
_entity.pdbx_description
1 polymer ?
#
loop_
_entity_poly.entity_id
_entity_poly.type
_entity_poly.pdbx_seq_one_letter_code
_entity_poly.pdbx_strand_id
1 'polypeptide(L)'
;SSGVDDLLERTMQSAALGTSAIGVVLVLLLGEVDISVGSVSGLASAILAVGYVQMGLPIALVIVAALATGALIGLAFGLLRTRFGVPSFIITLAGLLAILGFQLFVLGKTGSINIPFDSWIVQFGQQWFLPPWASYSLLGVSVLLFAVSQYSNSRRRDAAGLNSTSTMLIVVRSVVLLVVLGVAIWYLNLTRGVGAMFALFISLAVVMHFVLTRTRWG
;
A
#
# COMPACT_ATOMS: atom_id res chain seq x y z
N SER A 1 -5.83 -27.82 8.48
CA SER A 1 -6.35 -26.48 8.81
C SER A 1 -5.24 -25.49 9.16
N SER A 2 -4.24 -25.91 9.95
CA SER A 2 -3.15 -25.01 10.41
C SER A 2 -2.33 -24.33 9.29
N GLY A 3 -2.06 -25.04 8.19
CA GLY A 3 -1.27 -24.48 7.09
C GLY A 3 -1.96 -23.37 6.28
N VAL A 4 -3.27 -23.42 6.20
CA VAL A 4 -4.05 -22.42 5.45
C VAL A 4 -4.26 -21.17 6.30
N ASP A 5 -4.48 -21.31 7.59
CA ASP A 5 -4.61 -20.18 8.52
C ASP A 5 -3.27 -19.41 8.57
N ASP A 6 -2.13 -20.11 8.59
CA ASP A 6 -0.79 -19.52 8.50
C ASP A 6 -0.57 -18.76 7.17
N LEU A 7 -1.01 -19.30 6.05
CA LEU A 7 -0.93 -18.63 4.75
C LEU A 7 -1.80 -17.37 4.69
N LEU A 8 -3.00 -17.40 5.26
CA LEU A 8 -3.88 -16.24 5.33
C LEU A 8 -3.27 -15.12 6.18
N GLU A 9 -2.74 -15.47 7.34
CA GLU A 9 -2.05 -14.50 8.20
C GLU A 9 -0.85 -13.88 7.50
N ARG A 10 -0.01 -14.68 6.84
CA ARG A 10 1.12 -14.20 6.04
C ARG A 10 0.71 -13.31 4.89
N THR A 11 -0.40 -13.61 4.20
CA THR A 11 -0.89 -12.76 3.11
C THR A 11 -1.38 -11.41 3.63
N MET A 12 -2.03 -11.36 4.79
CA MET A 12 -2.47 -10.12 5.42
C MET A 12 -1.28 -9.26 5.88
N GLN A 13 -0.29 -9.87 6.53
CA GLN A 13 0.94 -9.18 6.94
C GLN A 13 1.70 -8.65 5.72
N SER A 14 1.81 -9.47 4.66
CA SER A 14 2.45 -9.07 3.40
C SER A 14 1.72 -7.92 2.71
N ALA A 15 0.39 -7.85 2.79
CA ALA A 15 -0.39 -6.77 2.23
C ALA A 15 -0.11 -5.42 2.91
N ALA A 16 0.01 -5.40 4.24
CA ALA A 16 0.36 -4.20 4.98
C ALA A 16 1.77 -3.70 4.63
N LEU A 17 2.75 -4.62 4.58
CA LEU A 17 4.11 -4.31 4.15
C LEU A 17 4.15 -3.85 2.69
N GLY A 18 3.41 -4.50 1.80
CA GLY A 18 3.30 -4.15 0.39
C GLY A 18 2.71 -2.75 0.18
N THR A 19 1.69 -2.38 0.94
CA THR A 19 1.09 -1.03 0.88
C THR A 19 2.11 0.03 1.30
N SER A 20 2.88 -0.22 2.36
CA SER A 20 3.96 0.68 2.79
C SER A 20 5.08 0.75 1.75
N ALA A 21 5.42 -0.38 1.11
CA ALA A 21 6.43 -0.45 0.07
C ALA A 21 6.08 0.38 -1.18
N ILE A 22 4.80 0.54 -1.52
CA ILE A 22 4.38 1.43 -2.62
C ILE A 22 4.85 2.87 -2.34
N GLY A 23 4.66 3.36 -1.12
CA GLY A 23 5.13 4.69 -0.73
C GLY A 23 6.65 4.84 -0.85
N VAL A 24 7.40 3.82 -0.39
CA VAL A 24 8.88 3.79 -0.50
C VAL A 24 9.32 3.80 -1.96
N VAL A 25 8.69 3.01 -2.81
CA VAL A 25 9.02 2.96 -4.25
C VAL A 25 8.82 4.32 -4.91
N LEU A 26 7.77 5.07 -4.55
CA LEU A 26 7.55 6.42 -5.08
C LEU A 26 8.69 7.38 -4.72
N VAL A 27 9.19 7.31 -3.49
CA VAL A 27 10.33 8.12 -3.05
C VAL A 27 11.61 7.70 -3.77
N LEU A 28 11.83 6.39 -3.94
CA LEU A 28 12.99 5.86 -4.68
C LEU A 28 12.97 6.27 -6.15
N LEU A 29 11.80 6.37 -6.79
CA LEU A 29 11.68 6.84 -8.17
C LEU A 29 12.11 8.31 -8.34
N LEU A 30 12.04 9.10 -7.27
CA LEU A 30 12.58 10.46 -7.23
C LEU A 30 14.10 10.50 -7.01
N GLY A 31 14.74 9.33 -6.88
CA GLY A 31 16.16 9.21 -6.57
C GLY A 31 16.49 9.51 -5.09
N GLU A 32 15.49 9.49 -4.22
CA GLU A 32 15.63 9.79 -2.80
C GLU A 32 15.46 8.51 -1.95
N VAL A 33 16.03 8.53 -0.75
CA VAL A 33 15.91 7.40 0.20
C VAL A 33 15.14 7.88 1.43
N ASP A 34 14.07 7.15 1.79
CA ASP A 34 13.28 7.40 2.99
C ASP A 34 13.39 6.21 3.95
N ILE A 35 14.08 6.42 5.06
CA ILE A 35 14.21 5.44 6.15
C ILE A 35 13.18 5.65 7.27
N SER A 36 12.42 6.73 7.23
CA SER A 36 11.47 7.10 8.29
C SER A 36 10.10 6.41 8.17
N VAL A 37 9.84 5.69 7.07
CA VAL A 37 8.52 5.08 6.78
C VAL A 37 8.00 4.24 7.95
N GLY A 38 8.88 3.46 8.60
CA GLY A 38 8.49 2.65 9.76
C GLY A 38 8.05 3.49 10.94
N SER A 39 8.76 4.58 11.25
CA SER A 39 8.41 5.48 12.37
C SER A 39 7.14 6.29 12.07
N VAL A 40 6.95 6.74 10.83
CA VAL A 40 5.71 7.42 10.40
C VAL A 40 4.51 6.49 10.53
N SER A 41 4.64 5.23 10.09
CA SER A 41 3.61 4.20 10.25
C SER A 41 3.31 3.94 11.74
N GLY A 42 4.34 3.85 12.58
CA GLY A 42 4.21 3.68 14.01
C GLY A 42 3.48 4.85 14.67
N LEU A 43 3.83 6.09 14.30
CA LEU A 43 3.14 7.29 14.80
C LEU A 43 1.67 7.33 14.35
N ALA A 44 1.39 7.01 13.09
CA ALA A 44 0.02 6.92 12.59
C ALA A 44 -0.81 5.90 13.40
N SER A 45 -0.22 4.73 13.68
CA SER A 45 -0.85 3.70 14.53
C SER A 45 -1.05 4.17 15.97
N ALA A 46 -0.11 4.94 16.54
CA ALA A 46 -0.25 5.51 17.88
C ALA A 46 -1.40 6.53 17.93
N ILE A 47 -1.52 7.40 16.93
CA ILE A 47 -2.63 8.38 16.81
C ILE A 47 -3.97 7.64 16.71
N LEU A 48 -4.04 6.57 15.90
CA LEU A 48 -5.23 5.74 15.78
C LEU A 48 -5.61 5.12 17.12
N ALA A 49 -4.64 4.52 17.82
CA ALA A 49 -4.88 3.84 19.08
C ALA A 49 -5.32 4.83 20.18
N VAL A 50 -4.60 5.93 20.37
CA VAL A 50 -4.94 6.95 21.38
C VAL A 50 -6.28 7.62 21.06
N GLY A 51 -6.47 8.09 19.83
CA GLY A 51 -7.68 8.79 19.43
C GLY A 51 -8.93 7.94 19.56
N TYR A 52 -8.85 6.67 19.11
CA TYR A 52 -10.00 5.77 19.16
C TYR A 52 -10.24 5.18 20.55
N VAL A 53 -9.19 4.64 21.21
CA VAL A 53 -9.36 3.88 22.46
C VAL A 53 -9.40 4.78 23.70
N GLN A 54 -8.51 5.77 23.78
CA GLN A 54 -8.41 6.61 24.97
C GLN A 54 -9.33 7.84 24.90
N MET A 55 -9.42 8.48 23.71
CA MET A 55 -10.22 9.69 23.55
C MET A 55 -11.66 9.40 23.09
N GLY A 56 -11.98 8.18 22.69
CA GLY A 56 -13.32 7.80 22.22
C GLY A 56 -13.77 8.52 20.94
N LEU A 57 -12.83 9.02 20.13
CA LEU A 57 -13.16 9.78 18.92
C LEU A 57 -13.72 8.87 17.83
N PRO A 58 -14.59 9.41 16.94
CA PRO A 58 -15.06 8.66 15.78
C PRO A 58 -13.89 8.19 14.92
N ILE A 59 -13.94 6.92 14.50
CA ILE A 59 -12.83 6.27 13.78
C ILE A 59 -12.44 7.01 12.50
N ALA A 60 -13.41 7.57 11.76
CA ALA A 60 -13.17 8.35 10.56
C ALA A 60 -12.31 9.58 10.84
N LEU A 61 -12.57 10.27 11.94
CA LEU A 61 -11.79 11.45 12.35
C LEU A 61 -10.34 11.08 12.68
N VAL A 62 -10.16 9.95 13.36
CA VAL A 62 -8.82 9.47 13.76
C VAL A 62 -8.02 9.01 12.55
N ILE A 63 -8.66 8.37 11.57
CA ILE A 63 -8.03 8.00 10.28
C ILE A 63 -7.57 9.27 9.55
N VAL A 64 -8.45 10.29 9.45
CA VAL A 64 -8.09 11.56 8.81
C VAL A 64 -6.92 12.23 9.54
N ALA A 65 -6.91 12.23 10.87
CA ALA A 65 -5.81 12.77 11.66
C ALA A 65 -4.49 12.03 11.42
N ALA A 66 -4.51 10.71 11.35
CA ALA A 66 -3.33 9.90 11.04
C ALA A 66 -2.79 10.18 9.63
N LEU A 67 -3.68 10.25 8.63
CA LEU A 67 -3.30 10.58 7.25
C LEU A 67 -2.76 12.01 7.13
N ALA A 68 -3.40 12.98 7.79
CA ALA A 68 -2.95 14.36 7.82
C ALA A 68 -1.57 14.47 8.46
N THR A 69 -1.31 13.74 9.55
CA THR A 69 0.01 13.71 10.19
C THR A 69 1.08 13.18 9.26
N GLY A 70 0.82 12.07 8.57
CA GLY A 70 1.73 11.54 7.56
C GLY A 70 2.00 12.52 6.42
N ALA A 71 0.95 13.18 5.92
CA ALA A 71 1.07 14.19 4.86
C ALA A 71 1.88 15.42 5.32
N LEU A 72 1.68 15.90 6.55
CA LEU A 72 2.45 17.02 7.13
C LEU A 72 3.93 16.67 7.30
N ILE A 73 4.24 15.44 7.75
CA ILE A 73 5.62 14.96 7.86
C ILE A 73 6.27 14.92 6.48
N GLY A 74 5.58 14.32 5.50
CA GLY A 74 6.07 14.25 4.12
C GLY A 74 6.29 15.63 3.50
N LEU A 75 5.36 16.58 3.75
CA LEU A 75 5.50 17.98 3.34
C LEU A 75 6.71 18.64 3.98
N ALA A 76 6.92 18.45 5.30
CA ALA A 76 8.08 18.98 6.01
C ALA A 76 9.40 18.44 5.43
N PHE A 77 9.49 17.13 5.18
CA PHE A 77 10.66 16.51 4.58
C PHE A 77 10.91 17.04 3.16
N GLY A 78 9.86 17.14 2.35
CA GLY A 78 9.93 17.71 1.01
C GLY A 78 10.40 19.17 1.01
N LEU A 79 9.91 19.99 1.92
CA LEU A 79 10.34 21.38 2.07
C LEU A 79 11.80 21.49 2.52
N LEU A 80 12.23 20.68 3.49
CA LEU A 80 13.63 20.63 3.92
C LEU A 80 14.56 20.25 2.75
N ARG A 81 14.14 19.29 1.94
CA ARG A 81 14.90 18.85 0.75
C ARG A 81 14.97 19.95 -0.31
N THR A 82 13.82 20.50 -0.70
CA THR A 82 13.73 21.44 -1.84
C THR A 82 14.18 22.87 -1.48
N ARG A 83 13.91 23.32 -0.26
CA ARG A 83 14.23 24.69 0.15
C ARG A 83 15.64 24.84 0.68
N PHE A 84 16.11 23.86 1.44
CA PHE A 84 17.42 23.92 2.11
C PHE A 84 18.47 23.02 1.47
N GLY A 85 18.09 22.17 0.50
CA GLY A 85 19.03 21.28 -0.21
C GLY A 85 19.62 20.17 0.67
N VAL A 86 19.01 19.90 1.83
CA VAL A 86 19.51 18.86 2.74
C VAL A 86 19.32 17.48 2.09
N PRO A 87 20.32 16.58 2.09
CA PRO A 87 20.17 15.23 1.58
C PRO A 87 19.03 14.47 2.27
N SER A 88 18.19 13.75 1.49
CA SER A 88 17.02 13.02 2.01
C SER A 88 17.37 12.03 3.11
N PHE A 89 18.47 11.32 2.96
CA PHE A 89 18.96 10.39 3.98
C PHE A 89 19.14 11.04 5.35
N ILE A 90 19.71 12.24 5.41
CA ILE A 90 19.92 12.96 6.68
C ILE A 90 18.58 13.39 7.28
N ILE A 91 17.67 13.91 6.44
CA ILE A 91 16.34 14.34 6.87
C ILE A 91 15.56 13.16 7.44
N THR A 92 15.54 12.04 6.71
CA THR A 92 14.72 10.88 7.08
C THR A 92 15.32 10.11 8.26
N LEU A 93 16.64 10.08 8.42
CA LEU A 93 17.29 9.51 9.59
C LEU A 93 17.01 10.33 10.86
N ALA A 94 17.14 11.65 10.79
CA ALA A 94 16.77 12.53 11.89
C ALA A 94 15.27 12.45 12.18
N GLY A 95 14.44 12.40 11.13
CA GLY A 95 13.01 12.22 11.20
C GLY A 95 12.62 10.92 11.88
N LEU A 96 13.27 9.81 11.54
CA LEU A 96 13.03 8.50 12.16
C LEU A 96 13.15 8.60 13.69
N LEU A 97 14.23 9.18 14.19
CA LEU A 97 14.45 9.30 15.63
C LEU A 97 13.46 10.28 16.29
N ALA A 98 13.21 11.42 15.67
CA ALA A 98 12.27 12.42 16.17
C ALA A 98 10.84 11.87 16.22
N ILE A 99 10.40 11.18 15.16
CA ILE A 99 9.06 10.59 15.06
C ILE A 99 8.90 9.45 16.05
N LEU A 100 9.92 8.58 16.24
CA LEU A 100 9.90 7.54 17.27
C LEU A 100 9.74 8.15 18.67
N GLY A 101 10.47 9.21 18.98
CA GLY A 101 10.31 9.92 20.25
C GLY A 101 8.91 10.52 20.41
N PHE A 102 8.36 11.10 19.35
CA PHE A 102 7.02 11.66 19.36
C PHE A 102 5.94 10.57 19.45
N GLN A 103 6.14 9.41 18.80
CA GLN A 103 5.26 8.24 18.94
C GLN A 103 5.16 7.79 20.40
N LEU A 104 6.31 7.66 21.09
CA LEU A 104 6.35 7.30 22.52
C LEU A 104 5.67 8.34 23.39
N PHE A 105 5.84 9.63 23.08
CA PHE A 105 5.16 10.71 23.76
C PHE A 105 3.63 10.61 23.61
N VAL A 106 3.14 10.32 22.40
CA VAL A 106 1.70 10.15 22.13
C VAL A 106 1.13 8.93 22.87
N LEU A 107 1.85 7.79 22.89
CA LEU A 107 1.43 6.58 23.58
C LEU A 107 1.46 6.73 25.11
N GLY A 108 2.27 7.66 25.63
CA GLY A 108 2.38 7.92 27.05
C GLY A 108 3.05 6.80 27.83
N LYS A 109 2.72 6.69 29.14
CA LYS A 109 3.39 5.77 30.07
C LYS A 109 3.22 4.29 29.75
N THR A 110 2.17 3.91 29.07
CA THR A 110 1.87 2.51 28.72
C THR A 110 2.75 2.00 27.59
N GLY A 111 3.26 2.86 26.73
CA GLY A 111 4.11 2.50 25.58
C GLY A 111 3.41 1.70 24.48
N SER A 112 2.24 1.12 24.77
CA SER A 112 1.43 0.36 23.83
C SER A 112 -0.05 0.43 24.20
N ILE A 113 -0.93 0.41 23.18
CA ILE A 113 -2.37 0.42 23.34
C ILE A 113 -2.95 -0.62 22.39
N ASN A 114 -3.71 -1.58 22.95
CA ASN A 114 -4.41 -2.56 22.15
C ASN A 114 -5.74 -2.00 21.66
N ILE A 115 -5.96 -2.04 20.34
CA ILE A 115 -7.23 -1.69 19.75
C ILE A 115 -8.19 -2.89 19.90
N PRO A 116 -9.44 -2.69 20.37
CA PRO A 116 -10.40 -3.78 20.54
C PRO A 116 -10.62 -4.57 19.24
N PHE A 117 -10.73 -5.90 19.35
CA PHE A 117 -10.91 -6.79 18.18
C PHE A 117 -12.22 -6.58 17.43
N ASP A 118 -13.23 -6.03 18.10
CA ASP A 118 -14.54 -5.67 17.55
C ASP A 118 -14.53 -4.30 16.83
N SER A 119 -13.42 -3.57 16.88
CA SER A 119 -13.28 -2.32 16.16
C SER A 119 -13.30 -2.52 14.64
N TRP A 120 -13.93 -1.59 13.92
CA TRP A 120 -14.00 -1.62 12.46
C TRP A 120 -12.62 -1.72 11.79
N ILE A 121 -11.59 -1.06 12.34
CA ILE A 121 -10.22 -1.10 11.81
C ILE A 121 -9.64 -2.51 11.86
N VAL A 122 -9.78 -3.19 13.02
CA VAL A 122 -9.26 -4.54 13.19
C VAL A 122 -10.07 -5.52 12.33
N GLN A 123 -11.38 -5.36 12.26
CA GLN A 123 -12.23 -6.16 11.39
C GLN A 123 -11.85 -5.99 9.92
N PHE A 124 -11.67 -4.75 9.44
CA PHE A 124 -11.24 -4.47 8.08
C PHE A 124 -9.87 -5.06 7.78
N GLY A 125 -8.91 -4.90 8.70
CA GLY A 125 -7.53 -5.35 8.51
C GLY A 125 -7.35 -6.87 8.59
N GLN A 126 -8.15 -7.56 9.42
CA GLN A 126 -7.91 -8.96 9.79
C GLN A 126 -9.09 -9.90 9.57
N GLN A 127 -10.33 -9.39 9.52
CA GLN A 127 -11.53 -10.24 9.53
C GLN A 127 -12.39 -10.11 8.27
N TRP A 128 -12.25 -9.02 7.51
CA TRP A 128 -13.05 -8.83 6.31
C TRP A 128 -12.41 -9.51 5.11
N PHE A 129 -13.18 -10.41 4.52
CA PHE A 129 -12.83 -11.13 3.31
C PHE A 129 -13.79 -10.74 2.19
N LEU A 130 -13.26 -10.58 1.00
CA LEU A 130 -14.07 -10.30 -0.16
C LEU A 130 -14.88 -11.54 -0.54
N PRO A 131 -16.17 -11.36 -0.93
CA PRO A 131 -16.91 -12.45 -1.53
C PRO A 131 -16.24 -12.90 -2.82
N PRO A 132 -16.38 -14.18 -3.22
CA PRO A 132 -15.69 -14.74 -4.38
C PRO A 132 -15.86 -13.92 -5.66
N TRP A 133 -17.08 -13.43 -5.92
CA TRP A 133 -17.35 -12.61 -7.10
C TRP A 133 -16.54 -11.31 -7.13
N ALA A 134 -16.34 -10.66 -5.99
CA ALA A 134 -15.56 -9.42 -5.89
C ALA A 134 -14.06 -9.69 -6.11
N SER A 135 -13.56 -10.81 -5.59
CA SER A 135 -12.16 -11.24 -5.79
C SER A 135 -11.86 -11.50 -7.27
N TYR A 136 -12.76 -12.20 -7.97
CA TYR A 136 -12.61 -12.44 -9.42
C TYR A 136 -12.82 -11.18 -10.26
N SER A 137 -13.71 -10.27 -9.83
CA SER A 137 -13.86 -8.96 -10.49
C SER A 137 -12.59 -8.13 -10.38
N LEU A 138 -11.97 -8.09 -9.20
CA LEU A 138 -10.70 -7.40 -8.97
C LEU A 138 -9.58 -7.99 -9.86
N LEU A 139 -9.52 -9.32 -9.97
CA LEU A 139 -8.60 -10.00 -10.87
C LEU A 139 -8.83 -9.56 -12.33
N GLY A 140 -10.07 -9.63 -12.80
CA GLY A 140 -10.42 -9.26 -14.19
C GLY A 140 -10.04 -7.81 -14.50
N VAL A 141 -10.38 -6.87 -13.63
CA VAL A 141 -10.02 -5.47 -13.78
C VAL A 141 -8.51 -5.26 -13.79
N SER A 142 -7.78 -5.92 -12.90
CA SER A 142 -6.31 -5.80 -12.82
C SER A 142 -5.63 -6.30 -14.08
N VAL A 143 -6.03 -7.47 -14.58
CA VAL A 143 -5.48 -8.05 -15.81
C VAL A 143 -5.86 -7.22 -17.05
N LEU A 144 -7.08 -6.70 -17.11
CA LEU A 144 -7.54 -5.82 -18.18
C LEU A 144 -6.72 -4.52 -18.21
N LEU A 145 -6.54 -3.87 -17.08
CA LEU A 145 -5.74 -2.64 -16.97
C LEU A 145 -4.28 -2.90 -17.36
N PHE A 146 -3.72 -4.04 -16.94
CA PHE A 146 -2.38 -4.45 -17.36
C PHE A 146 -2.29 -4.65 -18.88
N ALA A 147 -3.22 -5.39 -19.48
CA ALA A 147 -3.23 -5.65 -20.92
C ALA A 147 -3.39 -4.35 -21.73
N VAL A 148 -4.32 -3.48 -21.33
CA VAL A 148 -4.55 -2.15 -21.96
C VAL A 148 -3.31 -1.26 -21.82
N SER A 149 -2.65 -1.27 -20.67
CA SER A 149 -1.42 -0.51 -20.44
C SER A 149 -0.30 -0.97 -21.38
N GLN A 150 -0.06 -2.28 -21.46
CA GLN A 150 0.94 -2.87 -22.34
C GLN A 150 0.66 -2.60 -23.83
N TYR A 151 -0.60 -2.77 -24.24
CA TYR A 151 -1.03 -2.52 -25.62
C TYR A 151 -0.84 -1.05 -26.01
N SER A 152 -1.23 -0.13 -25.15
CA SER A 152 -1.05 1.31 -25.40
C SER A 152 0.41 1.70 -25.49
N ASN A 153 1.28 1.12 -24.61
CA ASN A 153 2.70 1.37 -24.66
C ASN A 153 3.33 0.83 -25.94
N SER A 154 2.91 -0.37 -26.38
CA SER A 154 3.37 -0.95 -27.64
C SER A 154 3.01 -0.05 -28.83
N ARG A 155 1.77 0.43 -28.90
CA ARG A 155 1.32 1.36 -29.96
C ARG A 155 2.07 2.69 -29.97
N ARG A 156 2.35 3.25 -28.78
CA ARG A 156 3.13 4.50 -28.67
C ARG A 156 4.57 4.31 -29.16
N ARG A 157 5.17 3.16 -28.88
CA ARG A 157 6.53 2.82 -29.34
C ARG A 157 6.55 2.61 -30.86
N ASP A 158 5.54 1.95 -31.43
CA ASP A 158 5.39 1.80 -32.88
C ASP A 158 5.30 3.18 -33.56
N ALA A 159 4.46 4.08 -33.04
CA ALA A 159 4.31 5.43 -33.57
C ALA A 159 5.58 6.29 -33.49
N ALA A 160 6.47 5.96 -32.56
CA ALA A 160 7.80 6.60 -32.40
C ALA A 160 8.90 5.90 -33.20
N GLY A 161 8.60 4.89 -34.02
CA GLY A 161 9.58 4.13 -34.81
C GLY A 161 10.51 3.24 -33.96
N LEU A 162 10.11 2.94 -32.73
CA LEU A 162 10.88 2.08 -31.83
C LEU A 162 10.36 0.63 -31.90
N ASN A 163 11.23 -0.33 -31.59
CA ASN A 163 10.81 -1.73 -31.50
C ASN A 163 9.66 -1.89 -30.50
N SER A 164 8.51 -2.34 -31.01
CA SER A 164 7.31 -2.59 -30.21
C SER A 164 7.30 -4.02 -29.68
N THR A 165 6.59 -4.20 -28.59
CA THR A 165 6.33 -5.54 -28.05
C THR A 165 5.28 -6.21 -28.92
N SER A 166 5.55 -7.41 -29.42
CA SER A 166 4.59 -8.16 -30.23
C SER A 166 3.29 -8.37 -29.44
N THR A 167 2.16 -8.23 -30.13
CA THR A 167 0.82 -8.44 -29.56
C THR A 167 0.70 -9.84 -28.93
N MET A 168 1.33 -10.84 -29.54
CA MET A 168 1.37 -12.19 -29.01
C MET A 168 2.02 -12.26 -27.62
N LEU A 169 3.13 -11.55 -27.41
CA LEU A 169 3.80 -11.49 -26.11
C LEU A 169 2.93 -10.80 -25.05
N ILE A 170 2.17 -9.76 -25.43
CA ILE A 170 1.24 -9.08 -24.51
C ILE A 170 0.13 -10.05 -24.07
N VAL A 171 -0.44 -10.78 -25.03
CA VAL A 171 -1.49 -11.77 -24.76
C VAL A 171 -0.95 -12.89 -23.87
N VAL A 172 0.22 -13.46 -24.19
CA VAL A 172 0.83 -14.53 -23.39
C VAL A 172 1.08 -14.05 -21.94
N ARG A 173 1.67 -12.86 -21.75
CA ARG A 173 1.91 -12.30 -20.40
C ARG A 173 0.61 -12.08 -19.64
N SER A 174 -0.43 -11.57 -20.29
CA SER A 174 -1.73 -11.34 -19.67
C SER A 174 -2.42 -12.65 -19.28
N VAL A 175 -2.34 -13.68 -20.13
CA VAL A 175 -2.89 -15.02 -19.85
C VAL A 175 -2.13 -15.69 -18.71
N VAL A 176 -0.79 -15.64 -18.71
CA VAL A 176 0.02 -16.19 -17.61
C VAL A 176 -0.33 -15.51 -16.29
N LEU A 177 -0.44 -14.19 -16.29
CA LEU A 177 -0.81 -13.41 -15.11
C LEU A 177 -2.22 -13.77 -14.62
N LEU A 178 -3.18 -13.92 -15.54
CA LEU A 178 -4.55 -14.34 -15.23
C LEU A 178 -4.60 -15.75 -14.63
N VAL A 179 -3.84 -16.68 -15.18
CA VAL A 179 -3.80 -18.07 -14.68
C VAL A 179 -3.15 -18.12 -13.31
N VAL A 180 -1.98 -17.48 -13.12
CA VAL A 180 -1.26 -17.50 -11.84
C VAL A 180 -2.09 -16.86 -10.73
N LEU A 181 -2.60 -15.64 -10.97
CA LEU A 181 -3.44 -14.95 -9.99
C LEU A 181 -4.79 -15.64 -9.81
N GLY A 182 -5.37 -16.19 -10.88
CA GLY A 182 -6.63 -16.94 -10.83
C GLY A 182 -6.53 -18.18 -9.97
N VAL A 183 -5.46 -18.95 -10.10
CA VAL A 183 -5.19 -20.13 -9.25
C VAL A 183 -4.97 -19.69 -7.79
N ALA A 184 -4.23 -18.61 -7.55
CA ALA A 184 -4.02 -18.08 -6.21
C ALA A 184 -5.34 -17.63 -5.54
N ILE A 185 -6.18 -16.88 -6.27
CA ILE A 185 -7.49 -16.43 -5.76
C ILE A 185 -8.44 -17.63 -5.57
N TRP A 186 -8.44 -18.58 -6.50
CA TRP A 186 -9.22 -19.81 -6.35
C TRP A 186 -8.83 -20.55 -5.07
N TYR A 187 -7.52 -20.73 -4.83
CA TYR A 187 -7.02 -21.38 -3.63
C TYR A 187 -7.41 -20.63 -2.34
N LEU A 188 -7.30 -19.30 -2.33
CA LEU A 188 -7.72 -18.47 -1.20
C LEU A 188 -9.24 -18.55 -0.95
N ASN A 189 -10.04 -18.60 -2.01
CA ASN A 189 -11.49 -18.71 -1.92
C ASN A 189 -11.97 -20.10 -1.45
N LEU A 190 -11.14 -21.13 -1.50
CA LEU A 190 -11.47 -22.45 -0.91
C LEU A 190 -11.55 -22.39 0.64
N THR A 191 -11.01 -21.33 1.24
CA THR A 191 -10.95 -21.17 2.70
C THR A 191 -11.83 -20.01 3.16
N ARG A 192 -11.25 -18.83 3.37
CA ARG A 192 -11.94 -17.64 3.87
C ARG A 192 -12.12 -16.55 2.80
N GLY A 193 -11.49 -16.69 1.66
CA GLY A 193 -11.49 -15.69 0.60
C GLY A 193 -10.28 -14.76 0.64
N VAL A 194 -10.30 -13.74 -0.22
CA VAL A 194 -9.25 -12.72 -0.31
C VAL A 194 -9.48 -11.67 0.76
N GLY A 195 -8.50 -11.44 1.63
CA GLY A 195 -8.58 -10.43 2.68
C GLY A 195 -8.74 -9.01 2.11
N ALA A 196 -9.55 -8.18 2.76
CA ALA A 196 -9.81 -6.80 2.34
C ALA A 196 -8.53 -5.96 2.22
N MET A 197 -7.58 -6.16 3.13
CA MET A 197 -6.27 -5.48 3.10
C MET A 197 -5.45 -5.86 1.86
N PHE A 198 -5.47 -7.14 1.47
CA PHE A 198 -4.78 -7.59 0.26
C PHE A 198 -5.44 -7.03 -1.01
N ALA A 199 -6.76 -6.96 -1.05
CA ALA A 199 -7.49 -6.32 -2.14
C ALA A 199 -7.18 -4.81 -2.25
N LEU A 200 -7.08 -4.12 -1.13
CA LEU A 200 -6.68 -2.72 -1.06
C LEU A 200 -5.25 -2.53 -1.61
N PHE A 201 -4.31 -3.39 -1.20
CA PHE A 201 -2.94 -3.37 -1.72
C PHE A 201 -2.90 -3.54 -3.24
N ILE A 202 -3.59 -4.54 -3.78
CA ILE A 202 -3.66 -4.77 -5.24
C ILE A 202 -4.29 -3.56 -5.95
N SER A 203 -5.39 -3.00 -5.41
CA SER A 203 -6.04 -1.82 -5.97
C SER A 203 -5.12 -0.61 -6.02
N LEU A 204 -4.39 -0.34 -4.92
CA LEU A 204 -3.40 0.72 -4.87
C LEU A 204 -2.26 0.49 -5.86
N ALA A 205 -1.72 -0.73 -5.94
CA ALA A 205 -0.65 -1.07 -6.87
C ALA A 205 -1.08 -0.84 -8.33
N VAL A 206 -2.31 -1.22 -8.69
CA VAL A 206 -2.88 -1.00 -10.02
C VAL A 206 -3.07 0.50 -10.30
N VAL A 207 -3.63 1.26 -9.36
CA VAL A 207 -3.80 2.70 -9.49
C VAL A 207 -2.45 3.39 -9.66
N MET A 208 -1.46 3.04 -8.84
CA MET A 208 -0.11 3.62 -8.92
C MET A 208 0.58 3.25 -10.23
N HIS A 209 0.46 2.01 -10.68
CA HIS A 209 0.96 1.62 -12.01
C HIS A 209 0.34 2.49 -13.11
N PHE A 210 -0.98 2.72 -13.05
CA PHE A 210 -1.67 3.56 -14.03
C PHE A 210 -1.21 5.02 -13.94
N VAL A 211 -1.11 5.59 -12.73
CA VAL A 211 -0.65 6.97 -12.51
C VAL A 211 0.77 7.14 -13.06
N LEU A 212 1.70 6.24 -12.72
CA LEU A 212 3.09 6.33 -13.15
C LEU A 212 3.27 6.11 -14.67
N THR A 213 2.42 5.30 -15.31
CA THR A 213 2.56 5.00 -16.75
C THR A 213 1.76 5.93 -17.65
N ARG A 214 0.76 6.65 -17.13
CA ARG A 214 -0.19 7.42 -17.93
C ARG A 214 -0.20 8.92 -17.63
N THR A 215 0.41 9.35 -16.53
CA THR A 215 0.45 10.78 -16.18
C THR A 215 1.86 11.34 -16.36
N ARG A 216 1.97 12.69 -16.29
CA ARG A 216 3.25 13.42 -16.37
C ARG A 216 4.14 13.22 -15.11
N TRP A 217 3.67 12.45 -14.13
CA TRP A 217 4.37 12.20 -12.86
C TRP A 217 5.26 10.95 -12.91
N GLY A 218 5.23 10.18 -14.01
CA GLY A 218 6.05 8.99 -14.22
C GLY A 218 6.89 9.04 -15.47
#